data_cf96c9da0fa423fcecc148dae87d888e
#
_entry.id   cf96c9da0fa423fcecc148dae87d888e
#
_cell.length_a   1.000
_cell.length_b   1.000
_cell.length_c   1.000
_cell.angle_alpha   90.00
_cell.angle_beta   90.00
_cell.angle_gamma   90.00
#
_symmetry.space_group_name_H-M   'P 1'
#
loop_
_entity.id
_entity.type
_entity.pdbx_description
1 polymer ?
#
loop_
_entity_poly.entity_id
_entity_poly.type
_entity_poly.pdbx_seq_one_letter_code
_entity_poly.pdbx_strand_id
1 'polypeptide(L)'
;MPYNNAISASDPQAVEKLTEKKRKCEQLQETMKGVNAHWRKTGACVGAPGITEAQAVKMDSRIVSARHPWERQPFSDYDIKNNYAEIKRLDKRIAEISRNQEVGFSGWEFEGGRAEANTELNRLQLFFDQRPDSEKHSTLRHAGFVYSHTNGAYQRQLNDGAIYAAGRLSFVRPSDGRTVREHQPKAPAREDMVR
;
A
#
# COMPACT_ATOMS: atom_id res chain seq x y z
N MET A 1 -6.08 -22.45 -1.06
CA MET A 1 -5.94 -21.10 -0.51
C MET A 1 -5.24 -20.25 -1.55
N PRO A 2 -5.83 -19.22 -2.12
CA PRO A 2 -5.10 -18.32 -2.99
C PRO A 2 -4.05 -17.60 -2.15
N TYR A 3 -2.78 -17.79 -2.48
CA TYR A 3 -1.69 -17.05 -1.89
C TYR A 3 -1.96 -15.55 -2.10
N ASN A 4 -2.02 -14.83 -1.00
CA ASN A 4 -2.22 -13.39 -1.01
C ASN A 4 -0.97 -12.75 -1.64
N ASN A 5 -1.02 -12.46 -2.94
CA ASN A 5 0.03 -11.75 -3.70
C ASN A 5 0.13 -10.27 -3.27
N ALA A 6 0.05 -10.04 -1.96
CA ALA A 6 0.22 -8.71 -1.41
C ALA A 6 1.70 -8.31 -1.51
N ILE A 7 1.98 -7.29 -2.29
CA ILE A 7 3.32 -6.71 -2.39
C ILE A 7 3.66 -6.10 -1.02
N SER A 8 4.73 -6.61 -0.39
CA SER A 8 5.19 -6.07 0.88
C SER A 8 5.73 -4.65 0.70
N ALA A 9 5.45 -3.77 1.65
CA ALA A 9 6.06 -2.44 1.67
C ALA A 9 7.58 -2.49 2.00
N SER A 10 8.07 -3.64 2.50
CA SER A 10 9.50 -3.90 2.73
C SER A 10 10.22 -4.45 1.49
N ASP A 11 9.51 -4.65 0.38
CA ASP A 11 10.12 -5.09 -0.88
C ASP A 11 10.84 -3.88 -1.49
N PRO A 12 12.15 -3.95 -1.78
CA PRO A 12 12.88 -2.86 -2.43
C PRO A 12 12.25 -2.42 -3.75
N GLN A 13 11.61 -3.34 -4.45
CA GLN A 13 10.90 -3.10 -5.70
C GLN A 13 9.40 -2.83 -5.51
N ALA A 14 8.96 -2.50 -4.29
CA ALA A 14 7.53 -2.34 -3.99
C ALA A 14 6.85 -1.31 -4.89
N VAL A 15 7.49 -0.15 -5.11
CA VAL A 15 6.95 0.93 -5.95
C VAL A 15 6.80 0.45 -7.39
N GLU A 16 7.82 -0.19 -7.94
CA GLU A 16 7.81 -0.71 -9.31
C GLU A 16 6.71 -1.77 -9.51
N LYS A 17 6.65 -2.76 -8.61
CA LYS A 17 5.63 -3.82 -8.64
C LYS A 17 4.20 -3.28 -8.47
N LEU A 18 4.02 -2.29 -7.61
CA LEU A 18 2.72 -1.63 -7.41
C LEU A 18 2.32 -0.81 -8.65
N THR A 19 3.27 -0.12 -9.27
CA THR A 19 3.05 0.65 -10.50
C THR A 19 2.66 -0.27 -11.65
N GLU A 20 3.34 -1.40 -11.80
CA GLU A 20 2.97 -2.39 -12.82
C GLU A 20 1.58 -3.01 -12.54
N LYS A 21 1.26 -3.30 -11.29
CA LYS A 21 -0.08 -3.76 -10.91
C LYS A 21 -1.14 -2.71 -11.23
N LYS A 22 -0.88 -1.44 -10.93
CA LYS A 22 -1.77 -0.32 -11.26
C LYS A 22 -1.99 -0.23 -12.77
N ARG A 23 -0.93 -0.28 -13.57
CA ARG A 23 -1.00 -0.25 -15.02
C ARG A 23 -1.93 -1.36 -15.57
N LYS A 24 -1.83 -2.58 -15.03
CA LYS A 24 -2.73 -3.69 -15.40
C LYS A 24 -4.19 -3.39 -15.03
N CYS A 25 -4.45 -2.80 -13.86
CA CYS A 25 -5.78 -2.40 -13.45
C CYS A 25 -6.34 -1.28 -14.36
N GLU A 26 -5.52 -0.33 -14.77
CA GLU A 26 -5.90 0.74 -15.71
C GLU A 26 -6.24 0.18 -17.09
N GLN A 27 -5.42 -0.74 -17.62
CA GLN A 27 -5.74 -1.44 -18.88
C GLN A 27 -7.06 -2.22 -18.79
N LEU A 28 -7.29 -2.92 -17.68
CA LEU A 28 -8.55 -3.61 -17.45
C LEU A 28 -9.72 -2.63 -17.38
N GLN A 29 -9.54 -1.47 -16.75
CA GLN A 29 -10.56 -0.42 -16.67
C GLN A 29 -11.00 0.06 -18.06
N GLU A 30 -10.02 0.32 -18.92
CA GLU A 30 -10.30 0.77 -20.30
C GLU A 30 -10.95 -0.35 -21.14
N THR A 31 -10.46 -1.60 -20.97
CA THR A 31 -11.10 -2.77 -21.61
C THR A 31 -12.56 -2.91 -21.19
N MET A 32 -12.87 -2.87 -19.90
CA MET A 32 -14.24 -2.99 -19.39
C MET A 32 -15.15 -1.90 -19.96
N LYS A 33 -14.70 -0.65 -19.97
CA LYS A 33 -15.44 0.47 -20.53
C LYS A 33 -15.63 0.33 -22.05
N GLY A 34 -14.55 -0.05 -22.77
CA GLY A 34 -14.58 -0.24 -24.22
C GLY A 34 -15.54 -1.33 -24.64
N VAL A 35 -15.50 -2.49 -23.97
CA VAL A 35 -16.41 -3.61 -24.24
C VAL A 35 -17.86 -3.23 -23.95
N ASN A 36 -18.12 -2.55 -22.83
CA ASN A 36 -19.49 -2.09 -22.51
C ASN A 36 -19.99 -1.05 -23.51
N ALA A 37 -19.13 -0.17 -23.98
CA ALA A 37 -19.49 0.82 -25.00
C ALA A 37 -19.77 0.17 -26.36
N HIS A 38 -18.97 -0.80 -26.77
CA HIS A 38 -19.15 -1.57 -27.98
C HIS A 38 -20.49 -2.36 -27.92
N TRP A 39 -20.70 -3.10 -26.85
CA TRP A 39 -21.92 -3.88 -26.63
C TRP A 39 -23.21 -3.02 -26.68
N ARG A 40 -23.17 -1.82 -26.07
CA ARG A 40 -24.32 -0.88 -26.13
C ARG A 40 -24.65 -0.42 -27.55
N LYS A 41 -23.68 -0.39 -28.46
CA LYS A 41 -23.88 0.02 -29.87
C LYS A 41 -24.32 -1.13 -30.75
N THR A 42 -23.78 -2.33 -30.53
CA THR A 42 -23.90 -3.46 -31.44
C THR A 42 -24.86 -4.57 -30.94
N GLY A 43 -25.08 -4.60 -29.62
CA GLY A 43 -25.82 -5.70 -28.99
C GLY A 43 -24.97 -6.96 -28.75
N ALA A 44 -23.68 -6.97 -29.12
CA ALA A 44 -22.78 -8.11 -29.01
C ALA A 44 -21.40 -7.68 -28.50
N CYS A 45 -20.68 -8.62 -27.88
CA CYS A 45 -19.28 -8.40 -27.46
C CYS A 45 -18.29 -8.73 -28.57
N VAL A 46 -18.69 -9.48 -29.58
CA VAL A 46 -17.82 -9.83 -30.74
C VAL A 46 -17.37 -8.56 -31.45
N GLY A 47 -16.03 -8.42 -31.66
CA GLY A 47 -15.43 -7.24 -32.24
C GLY A 47 -15.13 -6.11 -31.23
N ALA A 48 -15.41 -6.30 -29.94
CA ALA A 48 -15.08 -5.32 -28.93
C ALA A 48 -13.56 -5.22 -28.70
N PRO A 49 -13.02 -4.02 -28.40
CA PRO A 49 -11.60 -3.83 -28.19
C PRO A 49 -11.11 -4.47 -26.88
N GLY A 50 -9.87 -5.00 -26.90
CA GLY A 50 -9.17 -5.47 -25.70
C GLY A 50 -9.58 -6.84 -25.18
N ILE A 51 -10.44 -7.58 -25.91
CA ILE A 51 -10.82 -8.97 -25.62
C ILE A 51 -10.67 -9.85 -26.86
N THR A 52 -10.46 -11.15 -26.63
CA THR A 52 -10.42 -12.13 -27.73
C THR A 52 -11.82 -12.52 -28.16
N GLU A 53 -11.97 -13.06 -29.36
CA GLU A 53 -13.26 -13.55 -29.88
C GLU A 53 -13.86 -14.62 -28.98
N ALA A 54 -13.03 -15.55 -28.48
CA ALA A 54 -13.49 -16.58 -27.54
C ALA A 54 -14.02 -15.99 -26.21
N GLN A 55 -13.41 -14.92 -25.72
CA GLN A 55 -13.91 -14.20 -24.53
C GLN A 55 -15.23 -13.48 -24.84
N ALA A 56 -15.35 -12.86 -26.02
CA ALA A 56 -16.55 -12.18 -26.45
C ALA A 56 -17.75 -13.14 -26.56
N VAL A 57 -17.59 -14.28 -27.23
CA VAL A 57 -18.63 -15.32 -27.35
C VAL A 57 -19.06 -15.84 -25.98
N LYS A 58 -18.10 -16.05 -25.06
CA LYS A 58 -18.44 -16.47 -23.71
C LYS A 58 -19.21 -15.41 -22.93
N MET A 59 -18.87 -14.13 -23.11
CA MET A 59 -19.60 -13.01 -22.49
C MET A 59 -21.04 -12.92 -23.04
N ASP A 60 -21.19 -12.99 -24.34
CA ASP A 60 -22.53 -12.95 -25.01
C ASP A 60 -23.43 -14.09 -24.52
N SER A 61 -22.87 -15.31 -24.42
CA SER A 61 -23.61 -16.47 -23.90
C SER A 61 -24.04 -16.26 -22.43
N ARG A 62 -23.16 -15.65 -21.61
CA ARG A 62 -23.48 -15.31 -20.22
C ARG A 62 -24.61 -14.27 -20.13
N ILE A 63 -24.53 -13.22 -20.95
CA ILE A 63 -25.52 -12.15 -20.96
C ILE A 63 -26.92 -12.70 -21.35
N VAL A 64 -26.97 -13.57 -22.34
CA VAL A 64 -28.24 -14.21 -22.79
C VAL A 64 -28.84 -15.09 -21.69
N SER A 65 -27.99 -15.82 -20.95
CA SER A 65 -28.45 -16.71 -19.87
C SER A 65 -28.62 -15.99 -18.51
N ALA A 66 -28.40 -14.68 -18.45
CA ALA A 66 -28.45 -13.91 -17.23
C ALA A 66 -29.87 -13.84 -16.63
N ARG A 67 -29.99 -14.21 -15.35
CA ARG A 67 -31.26 -14.20 -14.60
C ARG A 67 -31.61 -12.81 -14.10
N HIS A 68 -30.58 -11.99 -13.77
CA HIS A 68 -30.80 -10.69 -13.18
C HIS A 68 -30.48 -9.54 -14.14
N PRO A 69 -31.18 -8.42 -14.08
CA PRO A 69 -30.95 -7.28 -14.98
C PRO A 69 -29.56 -6.73 -14.96
N TRP A 70 -28.88 -6.71 -13.78
CA TRP A 70 -27.51 -6.19 -13.63
C TRP A 70 -26.43 -7.11 -14.23
N GLU A 71 -26.77 -8.37 -14.53
CA GLU A 71 -25.88 -9.33 -15.19
C GLU A 71 -26.00 -9.25 -16.73
N ARG A 72 -26.99 -8.53 -17.23
CA ARG A 72 -27.30 -8.39 -18.68
C ARG A 72 -26.41 -7.32 -19.34
N GLN A 73 -25.14 -7.30 -18.95
CA GLN A 73 -24.11 -6.46 -19.57
C GLN A 73 -22.75 -7.13 -19.44
N PRO A 74 -21.75 -6.79 -20.30
CA PRO A 74 -20.45 -7.44 -20.30
C PRO A 74 -19.72 -7.31 -18.94
N PHE A 75 -19.66 -6.10 -18.41
CA PHE A 75 -19.10 -5.80 -17.09
C PHE A 75 -20.10 -4.95 -16.30
N SER A 76 -20.36 -5.35 -15.07
CA SER A 76 -21.26 -4.62 -14.19
C SER A 76 -20.65 -3.28 -13.73
N ASP A 77 -21.51 -2.35 -13.32
CA ASP A 77 -21.06 -1.11 -12.68
C ASP A 77 -20.26 -1.37 -11.40
N TYR A 78 -20.56 -2.48 -10.72
CA TYR A 78 -19.84 -2.92 -9.54
C TYR A 78 -18.39 -3.30 -9.88
N ASP A 79 -18.17 -4.09 -10.95
CA ASP A 79 -16.84 -4.48 -11.40
C ASP A 79 -15.98 -3.26 -11.77
N ILE A 80 -16.57 -2.32 -12.53
CA ILE A 80 -15.90 -1.09 -12.95
C ILE A 80 -15.54 -0.22 -11.74
N LYS A 81 -16.47 -0.05 -10.78
CA LYS A 81 -16.24 0.73 -9.56
C LYS A 81 -15.19 0.09 -8.67
N ASN A 82 -15.21 -1.23 -8.49
CA ASN A 82 -14.24 -1.95 -7.69
C ASN A 82 -12.82 -1.84 -8.26
N ASN A 83 -12.68 -2.02 -9.58
CA ASN A 83 -11.39 -1.86 -10.23
C ASN A 83 -10.86 -0.42 -10.12
N TYR A 84 -11.74 0.58 -10.26
CA TYR A 84 -11.37 1.98 -10.05
C TYR A 84 -10.94 2.26 -8.59
N ALA A 85 -11.63 1.69 -7.61
CA ALA A 85 -11.25 1.80 -6.20
C ALA A 85 -9.88 1.16 -5.94
N GLU A 86 -9.58 0.01 -6.59
CA GLU A 86 -8.25 -0.62 -6.50
C GLU A 86 -7.16 0.27 -7.11
N ILE A 87 -7.40 0.91 -8.26
CA ILE A 87 -6.47 1.87 -8.86
C ILE A 87 -6.18 3.00 -7.88
N LYS A 88 -7.20 3.61 -7.27
CA LYS A 88 -7.03 4.67 -6.27
C LYS A 88 -6.27 4.20 -5.03
N ARG A 89 -6.52 2.97 -4.58
CA ARG A 89 -5.79 2.37 -3.45
C ARG A 89 -4.31 2.19 -3.78
N LEU A 90 -4.01 1.73 -5.00
CA LEU A 90 -2.63 1.57 -5.48
C LEU A 90 -1.91 2.91 -5.61
N ASP A 91 -2.57 3.94 -6.16
CA ASP A 91 -2.04 5.31 -6.24
C ASP A 91 -1.63 5.84 -4.87
N LYS A 92 -2.55 5.75 -3.90
CA LYS A 92 -2.28 6.21 -2.53
C LYS A 92 -1.08 5.48 -1.92
N ARG A 93 -1.01 4.17 -2.12
CA ARG A 93 0.07 3.34 -1.57
C ARG A 93 1.41 3.62 -2.22
N ILE A 94 1.45 3.82 -3.54
CA ILE A 94 2.67 4.21 -4.28
C ILE A 94 3.16 5.56 -3.76
N ALA A 95 2.27 6.56 -3.70
CA ALA A 95 2.61 7.89 -3.21
C ALA A 95 3.14 7.88 -1.77
N GLU A 96 2.55 7.06 -0.88
CA GLU A 96 3.02 6.89 0.50
C GLU A 96 4.45 6.33 0.55
N ILE A 97 4.71 5.24 -0.20
CA ILE A 97 6.04 4.60 -0.20
C ILE A 97 7.09 5.52 -0.84
N SER A 98 6.79 6.14 -2.00
CA SER A 98 7.70 7.06 -2.66
C SER A 98 8.02 8.27 -1.77
N ARG A 99 7.01 8.86 -1.13
CA ARG A 99 7.21 9.96 -0.18
C ARG A 99 8.13 9.55 0.99
N ASN A 100 7.91 8.35 1.54
CA ASN A 100 8.74 7.85 2.64
C ASN A 100 10.20 7.62 2.21
N GLN A 101 10.43 7.27 0.94
CA GLN A 101 11.77 7.15 0.35
C GLN A 101 12.42 8.51 0.09
N GLU A 102 11.66 9.50 -0.36
CA GLU A 102 12.16 10.85 -0.71
C GLU A 102 12.45 11.72 0.52
N VAL A 103 11.49 11.77 1.47
CA VAL A 103 11.64 12.61 2.68
C VAL A 103 12.60 11.95 3.65
N GLY A 104 12.66 10.63 3.65
CA GLY A 104 13.41 9.84 4.58
C GLY A 104 12.81 9.89 6.00
N PHE A 105 13.42 9.12 6.87
CA PHE A 105 13.17 9.16 8.31
C PHE A 105 14.52 9.13 9.02
N SER A 106 14.63 9.84 10.13
CA SER A 106 15.82 9.82 10.96
C SER A 106 15.65 8.88 12.14
N GLY A 107 16.71 8.15 12.46
CA GLY A 107 16.83 7.43 13.72
C GLY A 107 17.19 8.37 14.87
N TRP A 108 17.24 7.83 16.08
CA TRP A 108 17.67 8.55 17.29
C TRP A 108 18.20 7.57 18.33
N GLU A 109 19.02 8.10 19.25
CA GLU A 109 19.48 7.38 20.42
C GLU A 109 18.51 7.59 21.58
N PHE A 110 18.27 6.56 22.38
CA PHE A 110 17.47 6.62 23.60
C PHE A 110 18.19 5.87 24.74
N GLU A 111 17.78 6.09 25.97
CA GLU A 111 18.41 5.41 27.12
C GLU A 111 18.23 3.89 27.01
N GLY A 112 19.36 3.17 26.88
CA GLY A 112 19.40 1.71 26.72
C GLY A 112 19.11 1.19 25.33
N GLY A 113 19.36 2.04 24.27
CA GLY A 113 19.25 1.57 22.90
C GLY A 113 19.19 2.67 21.86
N ARG A 114 18.86 2.27 20.64
CA ARG A 114 18.72 3.17 19.51
C ARG A 114 17.55 2.79 18.60
N ALA A 115 17.00 3.78 17.92
CA ALA A 115 16.02 3.63 16.86
C ALA A 115 16.68 3.89 15.51
N GLU A 116 16.50 2.99 14.56
CA GLU A 116 17.01 3.13 13.20
C GLU A 116 15.86 3.17 12.20
N ALA A 117 15.87 4.17 11.33
CA ALA A 117 14.98 4.23 10.18
C ALA A 117 15.61 3.49 8.99
N ASN A 118 15.40 2.19 8.93
CA ASN A 118 15.93 1.35 7.86
C ASN A 118 15.04 1.49 6.61
N THR A 119 15.49 2.29 5.65
CA THR A 119 14.76 2.55 4.39
C THR A 119 14.80 1.38 3.44
N GLU A 120 15.88 0.58 3.43
CA GLU A 120 16.00 -0.60 2.58
C GLU A 120 14.97 -1.66 2.94
N LEU A 121 14.82 -1.94 4.25
CA LEU A 121 13.82 -2.87 4.75
C LEU A 121 12.44 -2.23 4.91
N ASN A 122 12.35 -0.90 4.75
CA ASN A 122 11.16 -0.11 5.06
C ASN A 122 10.62 -0.39 6.48
N ARG A 123 11.54 -0.32 7.46
CA ARG A 123 11.26 -0.60 8.87
C ARG A 123 11.81 0.48 9.79
N LEU A 124 11.03 0.88 10.77
CA LEU A 124 11.52 1.50 11.98
C LEU A 124 11.92 0.36 12.93
N GLN A 125 13.19 0.31 13.28
CA GLN A 125 13.80 -0.73 14.10
C GLN A 125 14.25 -0.13 15.43
N LEU A 126 13.87 -0.76 16.55
CA LEU A 126 14.25 -0.39 17.89
C LEU A 126 15.18 -1.47 18.42
N PHE A 127 16.44 -1.11 18.59
CA PHE A 127 17.49 -1.96 19.17
C PHE A 127 17.65 -1.60 20.65
N PHE A 128 17.60 -2.61 21.49
CA PHE A 128 17.80 -2.46 22.93
C PHE A 128 19.11 -3.12 23.34
N ASP A 129 19.90 -2.45 24.17
CA ASP A 129 21.16 -2.98 24.70
C ASP A 129 20.95 -4.21 25.59
N GLN A 130 19.79 -4.24 26.26
CA GLN A 130 19.35 -5.36 27.07
C GLN A 130 17.92 -5.75 26.66
N ARG A 131 17.60 -7.03 26.82
CA ARG A 131 16.27 -7.53 26.53
C ARG A 131 15.22 -6.77 27.35
N PRO A 132 14.23 -6.14 26.69
CA PRO A 132 13.12 -5.49 27.40
C PRO A 132 12.39 -6.47 28.33
N ASP A 133 11.99 -5.97 29.50
CA ASP A 133 11.16 -6.70 30.42
C ASP A 133 9.77 -7.03 29.83
N SER A 134 8.99 -7.81 30.56
CA SER A 134 7.66 -8.27 30.10
C SER A 134 6.68 -7.11 29.85
N GLU A 135 6.76 -6.05 30.64
CA GLU A 135 5.89 -4.87 30.53
C GLU A 135 6.25 -4.06 29.26
N LYS A 136 7.54 -3.74 29.07
CA LYS A 136 8.00 -3.07 27.85
C LYS A 136 7.73 -3.90 26.62
N HIS A 137 7.96 -5.22 26.67
CA HIS A 137 7.63 -6.13 25.58
C HIS A 137 6.14 -6.07 25.21
N SER A 138 5.26 -6.12 26.18
CA SER A 138 3.82 -6.01 25.97
C SER A 138 3.44 -4.67 25.36
N THR A 139 4.00 -3.57 25.88
CA THR A 139 3.77 -2.21 25.39
C THR A 139 4.26 -2.03 23.95
N LEU A 140 5.42 -2.56 23.60
CA LEU A 140 5.93 -2.57 22.23
C LEU A 140 4.98 -3.31 21.27
N ARG A 141 4.47 -4.47 21.68
CA ARG A 141 3.52 -5.23 20.87
C ARG A 141 2.19 -4.49 20.67
N HIS A 142 1.66 -3.88 21.71
CA HIS A 142 0.45 -3.04 21.60
C HIS A 142 0.69 -1.82 20.69
N ALA A 143 1.91 -1.28 20.69
CA ALA A 143 2.31 -0.21 19.76
C ALA A 143 2.60 -0.72 18.33
N GLY A 144 2.41 -2.02 18.05
CA GLY A 144 2.59 -2.63 16.73
C GLY A 144 4.03 -2.94 16.35
N PHE A 145 4.96 -2.93 17.31
CA PHE A 145 6.33 -3.38 17.10
C PHE A 145 6.44 -4.88 17.38
N VAL A 146 6.96 -5.62 16.41
CA VAL A 146 7.17 -7.08 16.50
C VAL A 146 8.66 -7.36 16.52
N TYR A 147 9.10 -8.24 17.42
CA TYR A 147 10.51 -8.63 17.48
C TYR A 147 10.89 -9.48 16.27
N SER A 148 11.98 -9.10 15.61
CA SER A 148 12.61 -9.86 14.53
C SER A 148 13.89 -10.49 15.05
N HIS A 149 13.91 -11.82 15.10
CA HIS A 149 15.10 -12.58 15.49
C HIS A 149 16.26 -12.38 14.50
N THR A 150 15.93 -12.26 13.21
CA THR A 150 16.92 -12.06 12.15
C THR A 150 17.63 -10.72 12.27
N ASN A 151 16.88 -9.67 12.64
CA ASN A 151 17.44 -8.31 12.73
C ASN A 151 17.82 -7.91 14.17
N GLY A 152 17.49 -8.75 15.17
CA GLY A 152 17.77 -8.45 16.57
C GLY A 152 17.03 -7.22 17.11
N ALA A 153 15.93 -6.83 16.50
CA ALA A 153 15.24 -5.57 16.80
C ALA A 153 13.70 -5.74 16.86
N TYR A 154 13.05 -4.88 17.63
CA TYR A 154 11.61 -4.68 17.50
C TYR A 154 11.36 -3.78 16.30
N GLN A 155 10.51 -4.22 15.38
CA GLN A 155 10.32 -3.50 14.12
C GLN A 155 8.86 -3.30 13.78
N ARG A 156 8.59 -2.18 13.11
CA ARG A 156 7.30 -1.82 12.54
C ARG A 156 7.53 -1.22 11.14
N GLN A 157 6.53 -1.29 10.25
CA GLN A 157 6.62 -0.64 8.95
C GLN A 157 6.96 0.85 9.12
N LEU A 158 7.97 1.33 8.38
CA LEU A 158 8.42 2.72 8.44
C LEU A 158 7.40 3.64 7.78
N ASN A 159 6.76 4.47 8.59
CA ASN A 159 5.79 5.49 8.20
C ASN A 159 5.53 6.44 9.36
N ASP A 160 4.80 7.53 9.11
CA ASP A 160 4.42 8.50 10.13
C ASP A 160 3.72 7.86 11.34
N GLY A 161 2.94 6.80 11.11
CA GLY A 161 2.28 6.05 12.18
C GLY A 161 3.26 5.28 13.09
N ALA A 162 4.39 4.81 12.55
CA ALA A 162 5.44 4.18 13.35
C ALA A 162 6.20 5.21 14.19
N ILE A 163 6.52 6.36 13.60
CA ILE A 163 7.15 7.50 14.30
C ILE A 163 6.26 8.00 15.44
N TYR A 164 4.97 8.18 15.17
CA TYR A 164 3.99 8.57 16.18
C TYR A 164 3.88 7.53 17.31
N ALA A 165 3.81 6.25 16.96
CA ALA A 165 3.72 5.17 17.94
C ALA A 165 4.98 5.09 18.82
N ALA A 166 6.18 5.21 18.22
CA ALA A 166 7.44 5.27 18.96
C ALA A 166 7.49 6.48 19.90
N GLY A 167 7.02 7.65 19.46
CA GLY A 167 6.96 8.86 20.27
C GLY A 167 6.09 8.76 21.53
N ARG A 168 5.16 7.79 21.57
CA ARG A 168 4.32 7.51 22.75
C ARG A 168 4.99 6.57 23.77
N LEU A 169 6.06 5.91 23.38
CA LEU A 169 6.80 5.00 24.26
C LEU A 169 7.81 5.80 25.09
N SER A 170 7.56 5.97 26.38
CA SER A 170 8.39 6.79 27.27
C SER A 170 9.84 6.33 27.32
N PHE A 171 10.09 5.03 27.21
CA PHE A 171 11.40 4.39 27.29
C PHE A 171 12.20 4.33 25.98
N VAL A 172 11.68 4.92 24.89
CA VAL A 172 12.39 5.09 23.62
C VAL A 172 12.46 6.57 23.19
N ARG A 173 12.26 7.49 24.13
CA ARG A 173 12.39 8.92 23.88
C ARG A 173 13.85 9.28 23.60
N PRO A 174 14.10 10.21 22.66
CA PRO A 174 15.45 10.68 22.38
C PRO A 174 16.18 11.18 23.63
N SER A 175 17.44 10.76 23.77
CA SER A 175 18.30 11.11 24.92
C SER A 175 18.68 12.58 24.96
N ASP A 176 18.56 13.30 23.86
CA ASP A 176 18.87 14.73 23.75
C ASP A 176 17.74 15.67 24.17
N GLY A 177 16.65 15.13 24.69
CA GLY A 177 15.51 15.88 25.20
C GLY A 177 14.52 16.35 24.13
N ARG A 178 14.80 16.16 22.85
CA ARG A 178 13.84 16.45 21.76
C ARG A 178 12.78 15.35 21.68
N THR A 179 11.67 15.68 21.06
CA THR A 179 10.65 14.66 20.75
C THR A 179 11.06 13.84 19.53
N VAL A 180 10.57 12.60 19.42
CA VAL A 180 10.80 11.75 18.24
C VAL A 180 10.40 12.46 16.93
N ARG A 181 9.36 13.30 16.97
CA ARG A 181 8.88 14.06 15.82
C ARG A 181 9.83 15.18 15.40
N GLU A 182 10.49 15.83 16.36
CA GLU A 182 11.50 16.88 16.09
C GLU A 182 12.79 16.34 15.48
N HIS A 183 13.06 15.05 15.68
CA HIS A 183 14.15 14.34 15.00
C HIS A 183 13.87 14.06 13.53
N GLN A 184 12.59 14.08 13.12
CA GLN A 184 12.24 13.72 11.76
C GLN A 184 12.51 14.88 10.78
N PRO A 185 12.95 14.58 9.54
CA PRO A 185 13.09 15.59 8.50
C PRO A 185 11.77 16.31 8.28
N LYS A 186 11.82 17.62 8.19
CA LYS A 186 10.65 18.41 7.79
C LYS A 186 10.40 18.18 6.30
N ALA A 187 9.19 17.80 5.93
CA ALA A 187 8.81 17.78 4.52
C ALA A 187 9.07 19.19 3.92
N PRO A 188 9.65 19.28 2.71
CA PRO A 188 9.77 20.56 2.03
C PRO A 188 8.39 21.24 1.99
N ALA A 189 8.36 22.54 2.27
CA ALA A 189 7.14 23.34 2.14
C ALA A 189 6.61 23.10 0.72
N ARG A 190 5.30 22.81 0.60
CA ARG A 190 4.66 22.81 -0.72
C ARG A 190 4.89 24.20 -1.30
N GLU A 191 5.70 24.29 -2.35
CA GLU A 191 5.66 25.47 -3.20
C GLU A 191 4.22 25.55 -3.72
N ASP A 192 3.56 26.63 -3.36
CA ASP A 192 2.22 26.92 -3.87
C ASP A 192 2.31 26.86 -5.38
N MET A 193 1.66 25.87 -5.99
CA MET A 193 1.47 25.85 -7.42
C MET A 193 0.67 27.10 -7.76
N VAL A 194 1.40 28.11 -8.20
CA VAL A 194 0.83 29.33 -8.76
C VAL A 194 -0.14 28.92 -9.87
N ARG A 195 -1.36 29.37 -9.73
CA ARG A 195 -2.44 29.17 -10.69
C ARG A 195 -2.12 29.81 -12.03
#